data_c4ff9782ca6925f6ecc4411e28918fad
#
_entry.id   c4ff9782ca6925f6ecc4411e28918fad
#
_cell.length_a   1.000
_cell.length_b   1.000
_cell.length_c   1.000
_cell.angle_alpha   90.00
_cell.angle_beta   90.00
_cell.angle_gamma   90.00
#
_symmetry.space_group_name_H-M   'P 1'
#
loop_
_entity.id
_entity.type
_entity.pdbx_description
1 polymer ?
#
loop_
_entity_poly.entity_id
_entity_poly.type
_entity_poly.pdbx_seq_one_letter_code
_entity_poly.pdbx_strand_id
1 'polypeptide(L)'
;MSGVARGVEGASGYAVDERGNPFWTYSSPAGPLEITVNLVKPEKDPRDIAAAAGTTLGGAALEATPAGEGEAAATTVEGDARKGAPSVPTTCDLCWEASGEDGPAHLRRSGAPVTEVALGGEPWAWWFSPYGYFPEHLIVASREHRPMPIDHGTIARLLDFSDAYPRWFIGSNADLPIVGGSLLGHDHFQGGGHRFPLMNAPIARAFSIEGLESVEAGIVRWPASVVRLRSRDRRLLAEAACRVLDAWRPFSFEECDIRAFSLVQDDGREGAVSASGALASPARFVQHNTANPILWREGDDYVMDLVL
;
A
#
# COMPACT_ATOMS: atom_id res chain seq x y z
N MET A 1 -6.50 3.62 32.16
CA MET A 1 -5.44 3.04 33.03
C MET A 1 -4.42 2.44 32.10
N SER A 2 -3.25 3.05 31.99
CA SER A 2 -2.17 2.59 31.15
C SER A 2 -1.52 1.36 31.77
N GLY A 3 -1.84 0.18 31.25
CA GLY A 3 -1.14 -1.05 31.59
C GLY A 3 0.26 -1.01 30.96
N VAL A 4 1.25 -0.60 31.73
CA VAL A 4 2.64 -0.82 31.37
C VAL A 4 2.86 -2.32 31.39
N ALA A 5 3.09 -2.93 30.22
CA ALA A 5 3.50 -4.33 30.14
C ALA A 5 4.72 -4.54 31.01
N ARG A 6 4.63 -5.43 32.00
CA ARG A 6 5.80 -5.83 32.82
C ARG A 6 6.67 -6.69 31.90
N GLY A 7 7.74 -6.04 31.37
CA GLY A 7 8.75 -6.76 30.61
C GLY A 7 9.39 -7.84 31.49
N VAL A 8 9.35 -9.06 31.02
CA VAL A 8 10.23 -10.13 31.51
C VAL A 8 11.55 -9.91 30.78
N GLU A 9 12.56 -9.39 31.49
CA GLU A 9 13.92 -9.29 30.97
C GLU A 9 14.43 -10.73 30.70
N GLY A 10 14.32 -11.14 29.45
CA GLY A 10 15.05 -12.31 28.96
C GLY A 10 16.51 -11.94 28.71
N ALA A 11 17.39 -12.94 28.66
CA ALA A 11 18.83 -12.80 28.46
C ALA A 11 19.23 -12.10 27.13
N SER A 12 18.28 -11.67 26.30
CA SER A 12 18.45 -11.01 24.99
C SER A 12 18.08 -9.53 24.97
N GLY A 13 17.56 -8.96 26.10
CA GLY A 13 17.23 -7.53 26.16
C GLY A 13 15.96 -7.10 25.40
N TYR A 14 15.05 -8.02 25.09
CA TYR A 14 13.73 -7.71 24.52
C TYR A 14 12.62 -7.89 25.56
N ALA A 15 11.50 -7.18 25.38
CA ALA A 15 10.26 -7.39 26.10
C ALA A 15 9.31 -8.30 25.28
N VAL A 16 8.26 -8.80 25.92
CA VAL A 16 7.22 -9.62 25.25
C VAL A 16 5.88 -8.94 25.45
N ASP A 17 5.11 -8.78 24.40
CA ASP A 17 3.77 -8.21 24.46
C ASP A 17 2.75 -9.20 25.06
N GLU A 18 1.50 -8.75 25.23
CA GLU A 18 0.41 -9.59 25.79
C GLU A 18 0.07 -10.83 24.94
N ARG A 19 0.53 -10.86 23.69
CA ARG A 19 0.35 -11.97 22.74
C ARG A 19 1.55 -12.91 22.68
N GLY A 20 2.61 -12.59 23.42
CA GLY A 20 3.85 -13.36 23.43
C GLY A 20 4.85 -12.95 22.34
N ASN A 21 4.60 -11.87 21.61
CA ASN A 21 5.52 -11.39 20.57
C ASN A 21 6.72 -10.65 21.19
N PRO A 22 7.96 -11.01 20.85
CA PRO A 22 9.13 -10.24 21.25
C PRO A 22 9.11 -8.85 20.62
N PHE A 23 9.44 -7.82 21.41
CA PHE A 23 9.61 -6.46 20.90
C PHE A 23 10.71 -5.71 21.64
N TRP A 24 11.36 -4.76 20.95
CA TRP A 24 12.34 -3.87 21.53
C TRP A 24 12.49 -2.59 20.72
N THR A 25 13.15 -1.60 21.31
CA THR A 25 13.53 -0.39 20.60
C THR A 25 15.01 -0.44 20.27
N TYR A 26 15.36 -0.20 19.02
CA TYR A 26 16.74 -0.07 18.55
C TYR A 26 17.05 1.40 18.28
N SER A 27 18.14 1.89 18.88
CA SER A 27 18.62 3.27 18.64
C SER A 27 19.48 3.30 17.38
N SER A 28 18.94 3.86 16.29
CA SER A 28 19.66 4.05 15.05
C SER A 28 20.17 5.49 14.91
N PRO A 29 21.13 5.77 13.99
CA PRO A 29 21.54 7.15 13.67
C PRO A 29 20.40 8.04 13.14
N ALA A 30 19.34 7.45 12.61
CA ALA A 30 18.14 8.16 12.12
C ALA A 30 17.08 8.36 13.21
N GLY A 31 17.26 7.76 14.39
CA GLY A 31 16.31 7.79 15.51
C GLY A 31 15.93 6.39 15.99
N PRO A 32 15.01 6.29 16.95
CA PRO A 32 14.55 5.01 17.47
C PRO A 32 13.76 4.23 16.43
N LEU A 33 13.98 2.92 16.37
CA LEU A 33 13.21 1.96 15.58
C LEU A 33 12.51 1.00 16.53
N GLU A 34 11.22 0.75 16.30
CA GLU A 34 10.48 -0.31 16.98
C GLU A 34 10.61 -1.60 16.18
N ILE A 35 11.06 -2.64 16.86
CA ILE A 35 11.20 -3.98 16.28
C ILE A 35 10.21 -4.90 16.98
N THR A 36 9.39 -5.58 16.21
CA THR A 36 8.43 -6.60 16.72
C THR A 36 8.55 -7.86 15.89
N VAL A 37 8.62 -9.01 16.56
CA VAL A 37 8.54 -10.32 15.91
C VAL A 37 7.15 -10.89 16.13
N ASN A 38 6.32 -10.89 15.09
CA ASN A 38 4.96 -11.41 15.17
C ASN A 38 4.97 -12.93 14.96
N LEU A 39 4.84 -13.67 16.07
CA LEU A 39 4.86 -15.15 16.09
C LEU A 39 3.52 -15.79 15.66
N VAL A 40 2.47 -15.00 15.56
CA VAL A 40 1.09 -15.49 15.27
C VAL A 40 0.78 -15.44 13.78
N LYS A 41 1.41 -14.53 13.04
CA LYS A 41 1.17 -14.37 11.60
C LYS A 41 1.92 -15.43 10.82
N PRO A 42 1.23 -16.23 9.97
CA PRO A 42 1.90 -17.16 9.07
C PRO A 42 2.78 -16.38 8.08
N GLU A 43 4.05 -16.76 7.97
CA GLU A 43 4.94 -16.26 6.94
C GLU A 43 4.54 -16.84 5.58
N LYS A 44 4.55 -15.97 4.54
CA LYS A 44 4.39 -16.40 3.13
C LYS A 44 5.73 -16.26 2.44
N ASP A 45 6.10 -17.24 1.62
CA ASP A 45 7.32 -17.12 0.81
C ASP A 45 7.18 -15.94 -0.16
N PRO A 46 8.14 -15.00 -0.20
CA PRO A 46 8.09 -13.87 -1.13
C PRO A 46 8.00 -14.28 -2.60
N ARG A 47 8.52 -15.47 -2.95
CA ARG A 47 8.43 -16.03 -4.30
C ARG A 47 7.02 -16.46 -4.65
N ASP A 48 6.26 -17.01 -3.69
CA ASP A 48 4.85 -17.39 -3.88
C ASP A 48 3.98 -16.12 -4.03
N ILE A 49 4.29 -15.04 -3.28
CA ILE A 49 3.61 -13.75 -3.41
C ILE A 49 3.86 -13.17 -4.82
N ALA A 50 5.10 -13.19 -5.29
CA ALA A 50 5.47 -12.69 -6.61
C ALA A 50 4.83 -13.52 -7.73
N ALA A 51 4.78 -14.83 -7.59
CA ALA A 51 4.15 -15.74 -8.55
C ALA A 51 2.63 -15.49 -8.63
N ALA A 52 1.97 -15.34 -7.48
CA ALA A 52 0.54 -15.01 -7.41
C ALA A 52 0.22 -13.65 -8.03
N ALA A 53 1.05 -12.63 -7.79
CA ALA A 53 0.91 -11.31 -8.39
C ALA A 53 1.11 -11.34 -9.92
N GLY A 54 2.09 -12.12 -10.39
CA GLY A 54 2.34 -12.29 -11.82
C GLY A 54 1.19 -12.96 -12.58
N THR A 55 0.47 -13.86 -11.93
CA THR A 55 -0.72 -14.50 -12.50
C THR A 55 -1.92 -13.54 -12.56
N THR A 56 -2.01 -12.60 -11.64
CA THR A 56 -3.11 -11.61 -11.57
C THR A 56 -2.86 -10.40 -12.49
N LEU A 57 -1.60 -9.99 -12.66
CA LEU A 57 -1.24 -8.82 -13.50
C LEU A 57 -1.16 -9.15 -15.00
N GLY A 58 -1.25 -10.42 -15.39
CA GLY A 58 -1.28 -10.84 -16.79
C GLY A 58 -2.53 -10.42 -17.58
N GLY A 59 -3.49 -9.73 -16.96
CA GLY A 59 -4.76 -9.32 -17.56
C GLY A 59 -4.88 -7.84 -17.94
N ALA A 60 -3.93 -6.97 -17.57
CA ALA A 60 -3.97 -5.56 -17.92
C ALA A 60 -2.72 -5.16 -18.73
N ALA A 61 -2.70 -5.51 -20.00
CA ALA A 61 -1.79 -4.89 -20.95
C ALA A 61 -2.21 -3.43 -21.11
N LEU A 62 -1.40 -2.49 -20.63
CA LEU A 62 -1.48 -1.09 -21.01
C LEU A 62 -1.03 -1.00 -22.48
N GLU A 63 -2.00 -1.01 -23.41
CA GLU A 63 -1.75 -0.61 -24.79
C GLU A 63 -1.45 0.90 -24.79
N ALA A 64 -0.18 1.24 -24.93
CA ALA A 64 0.23 2.57 -25.28
C ALA A 64 -0.14 2.81 -26.75
N THR A 65 -1.24 3.53 -26.99
CA THR A 65 -1.63 3.98 -28.32
C THR A 65 -0.83 5.23 -28.67
N PRO A 66 -0.08 5.24 -29.77
CA PRO A 66 0.50 6.48 -30.28
C PRO A 66 -0.61 7.36 -30.84
N ALA A 67 -0.57 8.65 -30.54
CA ALA A 67 -1.49 9.63 -31.08
C ALA A 67 -1.43 9.64 -32.62
N GLY A 68 -2.52 9.29 -33.27
CA GLY A 68 -2.75 9.39 -34.69
C GLY A 68 -4.22 9.70 -34.93
N GLU A 69 -4.49 10.84 -35.56
CA GLU A 69 -5.80 11.35 -35.96
C GLU A 69 -6.51 10.37 -36.94
N GLY A 70 -7.81 10.16 -36.76
CA GLY A 70 -8.60 9.42 -37.75
C GLY A 70 -10.00 9.05 -37.27
N GLU A 71 -10.94 9.83 -37.71
CA GLU A 71 -12.39 9.70 -37.92
C GLU A 71 -13.18 8.48 -37.42
N ALA A 72 -14.33 8.86 -36.89
CA ALA A 72 -15.43 8.03 -36.39
C ALA A 72 -16.02 7.06 -37.42
N ALA A 73 -16.29 5.82 -37.00
CA ALA A 73 -17.35 4.99 -37.55
C ALA A 73 -18.05 4.23 -36.40
N ALA A 74 -19.26 4.65 -36.10
CA ALA A 74 -20.16 3.96 -35.19
C ALA A 74 -20.60 2.64 -35.83
N THR A 75 -20.32 1.54 -35.19
CA THR A 75 -20.97 0.26 -35.47
C THR A 75 -21.53 -0.29 -34.15
N THR A 76 -22.86 -0.19 -34.03
CA THR A 76 -23.62 -0.85 -32.98
C THR A 76 -23.53 -2.35 -33.16
N VAL A 77 -22.99 -3.04 -32.18
CA VAL A 77 -23.15 -4.48 -32.02
C VAL A 77 -23.88 -4.73 -30.70
N GLU A 78 -25.15 -5.02 -30.77
CA GLU A 78 -25.91 -5.65 -29.69
C GLU A 78 -25.32 -7.05 -29.46
N GLY A 79 -24.77 -7.28 -28.29
CA GLY A 79 -24.18 -8.56 -27.86
C GLY A 79 -24.35 -8.75 -26.36
N ASP A 80 -25.38 -9.48 -26.03
CA ASP A 80 -25.72 -10.28 -24.84
C ASP A 80 -24.81 -10.05 -23.59
N ALA A 81 -25.29 -9.19 -22.71
CA ALA A 81 -24.74 -8.92 -21.40
C ALA A 81 -25.11 -10.02 -20.40
N ARG A 82 -24.48 -11.19 -20.47
CA ARG A 82 -24.40 -12.20 -19.37
C ARG A 82 -23.18 -13.10 -19.55
N LYS A 83 -21.98 -12.54 -19.42
CA LYS A 83 -20.79 -13.35 -19.14
C LYS A 83 -20.31 -13.00 -17.74
N GLY A 84 -20.28 -14.04 -16.91
CA GLY A 84 -20.13 -14.05 -15.47
C GLY A 84 -19.09 -13.08 -14.93
N ALA A 85 -19.44 -12.50 -13.79
CA ALA A 85 -18.47 -11.87 -12.89
C ALA A 85 -17.28 -12.83 -12.69
N PRO A 86 -16.04 -12.32 -12.63
CA PRO A 86 -14.87 -13.17 -12.35
C PRO A 86 -15.18 -13.94 -11.06
N SER A 87 -15.05 -15.27 -11.11
CA SER A 87 -15.28 -16.11 -9.95
C SER A 87 -14.26 -15.70 -8.87
N VAL A 88 -14.77 -15.17 -7.76
CA VAL A 88 -13.94 -14.81 -6.59
C VAL A 88 -13.16 -16.06 -6.19
N PRO A 89 -11.83 -15.98 -6.06
CA PRO A 89 -11.06 -17.09 -5.55
C PRO A 89 -11.59 -17.49 -4.19
N THR A 90 -12.01 -18.74 -4.00
CA THR A 90 -12.56 -19.26 -2.74
C THR A 90 -11.59 -19.21 -1.57
N THR A 91 -10.38 -18.73 -1.79
CA THR A 91 -9.25 -18.69 -0.84
C THR A 91 -8.78 -17.28 -0.46
N CYS A 92 -9.45 -16.21 -0.90
CA CYS A 92 -9.04 -14.86 -0.56
C CYS A 92 -9.43 -14.51 0.89
N ASP A 93 -8.42 -14.21 1.71
CA ASP A 93 -8.58 -13.91 3.13
C ASP A 93 -9.32 -12.58 3.43
N LEU A 94 -9.47 -11.71 2.43
CA LEU A 94 -10.09 -10.39 2.57
C LEU A 94 -11.46 -10.27 1.90
N CYS A 95 -11.92 -11.29 1.16
CA CYS A 95 -13.21 -11.26 0.51
C CYS A 95 -14.36 -11.23 1.53
N TRP A 96 -15.27 -10.27 1.33
CA TRP A 96 -16.43 -10.06 2.17
C TRP A 96 -17.43 -11.24 2.15
N GLU A 97 -17.66 -11.82 0.99
CA GLU A 97 -18.54 -13.00 0.84
C GLU A 97 -18.03 -14.21 1.61
N ALA A 98 -16.73 -14.21 1.88
CA ALA A 98 -16.08 -15.21 2.70
C ALA A 98 -16.27 -14.96 4.22
N SER A 99 -16.88 -13.86 4.65
CA SER A 99 -17.08 -13.51 6.07
C SER A 99 -18.30 -14.16 6.74
N GLY A 100 -19.16 -14.90 5.99
CA GLY A 100 -20.26 -15.71 6.51
C GLY A 100 -19.77 -16.93 7.31
N GLU A 101 -20.68 -17.88 7.63
CA GLU A 101 -20.31 -19.14 8.31
C GLU A 101 -19.23 -19.92 7.55
N ASP A 102 -19.19 -19.77 6.22
CA ASP A 102 -18.19 -20.37 5.32
C ASP A 102 -17.01 -19.44 5.03
N GLY A 103 -16.94 -18.26 5.65
CA GLY A 103 -15.90 -17.27 5.44
C GLY A 103 -14.51 -17.67 5.92
N PRO A 104 -13.45 -16.89 5.59
CA PRO A 104 -12.10 -17.17 6.01
C PRO A 104 -11.98 -17.41 7.51
N ALA A 105 -11.22 -18.41 7.88
CA ALA A 105 -11.11 -18.87 9.27
C ALA A 105 -10.65 -17.76 10.24
N HIS A 106 -9.91 -16.74 9.76
CA HIS A 106 -9.46 -15.62 10.57
C HIS A 106 -10.59 -14.63 10.92
N LEU A 107 -11.51 -14.33 9.99
CA LEU A 107 -12.69 -13.51 10.29
C LEU A 107 -13.65 -14.20 11.23
N ARG A 108 -13.86 -15.52 11.08
CA ARG A 108 -14.67 -16.33 11.99
C ARG A 108 -14.06 -16.42 13.38
N ARG A 109 -12.72 -16.49 13.49
CA ARG A 109 -12.02 -16.63 14.79
C ARG A 109 -11.93 -15.33 15.57
N SER A 110 -11.96 -14.17 14.90
CA SER A 110 -11.81 -12.90 15.60
C SER A 110 -13.06 -12.52 16.38
N GLY A 111 -14.26 -13.00 15.97
CA GLY A 111 -15.53 -12.54 16.53
C GLY A 111 -15.70 -11.01 16.44
N ALA A 112 -14.79 -10.33 15.76
CA ALA A 112 -14.78 -8.89 15.67
C ALA A 112 -15.87 -8.43 14.72
N PRO A 113 -16.65 -7.41 15.10
CA PRO A 113 -17.65 -6.83 14.20
C PRO A 113 -16.97 -6.21 12.99
N VAL A 114 -17.56 -6.43 11.84
CA VAL A 114 -17.17 -5.78 10.58
C VAL A 114 -18.00 -4.51 10.43
N THR A 115 -17.37 -3.39 10.17
CA THR A 115 -18.02 -2.08 10.03
C THR A 115 -17.90 -1.59 8.59
N GLU A 116 -19.03 -1.28 7.97
CA GLU A 116 -19.07 -0.71 6.61
C GLU A 116 -18.65 0.75 6.63
N VAL A 117 -17.97 1.17 5.56
CA VAL A 117 -17.54 2.54 5.32
C VAL A 117 -17.53 2.80 3.81
N ALA A 118 -17.87 4.02 3.38
CA ALA A 118 -17.76 4.42 1.99
C ALA A 118 -16.42 5.17 1.78
N LEU A 119 -15.57 4.68 0.87
CA LEU A 119 -14.31 5.33 0.52
C LEU A 119 -14.25 5.49 -1.01
N GLY A 120 -13.99 6.72 -1.49
CA GLY A 120 -14.08 7.03 -2.91
C GLY A 120 -15.48 6.83 -3.52
N GLY A 121 -16.53 6.87 -2.69
CA GLY A 121 -17.90 6.57 -3.11
C GLY A 121 -18.21 5.08 -3.28
N GLU A 122 -17.28 4.19 -2.97
CA GLU A 122 -17.42 2.73 -3.08
C GLU A 122 -17.61 2.09 -1.70
N PRO A 123 -18.28 0.92 -1.60
CA PRO A 123 -18.42 0.19 -0.35
C PRO A 123 -17.11 -0.48 0.06
N TRP A 124 -16.67 -0.16 1.25
CA TRP A 124 -15.53 -0.75 1.96
C TRP A 124 -15.97 -1.23 3.33
N ALA A 125 -15.12 -2.00 3.99
CA ALA A 125 -15.33 -2.40 5.37
C ALA A 125 -14.04 -2.47 6.15
N TRP A 126 -14.12 -2.30 7.47
CA TRP A 126 -12.98 -2.48 8.34
C TRP A 126 -13.32 -3.36 9.55
N TRP A 127 -12.28 -4.01 10.07
CA TRP A 127 -12.32 -4.85 11.25
C TRP A 127 -10.95 -4.89 11.92
N PHE A 128 -10.90 -5.28 13.20
CA PHE A 128 -9.63 -5.45 13.89
C PHE A 128 -8.92 -6.72 13.42
N SER A 129 -7.64 -6.58 13.10
CA SER A 129 -6.81 -7.70 12.65
C SER A 129 -6.60 -8.73 13.76
N PRO A 130 -6.83 -10.02 13.50
CA PRO A 130 -6.51 -11.07 14.46
C PRO A 130 -4.99 -11.23 14.67
N TYR A 131 -4.18 -10.77 13.73
CA TYR A 131 -2.72 -10.81 13.74
C TYR A 131 -2.10 -9.45 14.09
N GLY A 132 -2.79 -8.63 14.91
CA GLY A 132 -2.35 -7.26 15.20
C GLY A 132 -0.91 -7.16 15.67
N TYR A 133 -0.15 -6.25 15.06
CA TYR A 133 1.23 -5.91 15.47
C TYR A 133 1.26 -4.89 16.62
N PHE A 134 0.15 -4.20 16.84
CA PHE A 134 -0.02 -3.13 17.82
C PHE A 134 -1.49 -3.05 18.24
N PRO A 135 -1.82 -2.35 19.36
CA PRO A 135 -3.19 -2.16 19.79
C PRO A 135 -4.06 -1.49 18.72
N GLU A 136 -5.29 -1.95 18.60
CA GLU A 136 -6.25 -1.44 17.60
C GLU A 136 -5.80 -1.58 16.14
N HIS A 137 -4.93 -2.55 15.82
CA HIS A 137 -4.57 -2.83 14.44
C HIS A 137 -5.81 -3.25 13.65
N LEU A 138 -6.15 -2.49 12.62
CA LEU A 138 -7.32 -2.74 11.77
C LEU A 138 -6.91 -2.98 10.30
N ILE A 139 -7.77 -3.70 9.60
CA ILE A 139 -7.73 -3.90 8.16
C ILE A 139 -8.96 -3.20 7.59
N VAL A 140 -8.77 -2.49 6.48
CA VAL A 140 -9.81 -1.83 5.70
C VAL A 140 -9.78 -2.39 4.30
N ALA A 141 -10.78 -3.14 3.86
CA ALA A 141 -10.76 -3.79 2.56
C ALA A 141 -11.93 -3.36 1.68
N SER A 142 -11.66 -3.28 0.38
CA SER A 142 -12.69 -3.09 -0.64
C SER A 142 -13.68 -4.25 -0.60
N ARG A 143 -14.96 -3.96 -0.82
CA ARG A 143 -15.95 -5.02 -1.02
C ARG A 143 -15.73 -5.76 -2.33
N GLU A 144 -15.25 -5.07 -3.34
CA GLU A 144 -14.90 -5.66 -4.62
C GLU A 144 -13.52 -6.34 -4.56
N HIS A 145 -13.45 -7.60 -5.02
CA HIS A 145 -12.18 -8.29 -5.18
C HIS A 145 -11.46 -7.77 -6.42
N ARG A 146 -10.47 -6.90 -6.20
CA ARG A 146 -9.61 -6.33 -7.24
C ARG A 146 -8.20 -6.15 -6.74
N PRO A 147 -7.18 -6.18 -7.61
CA PRO A 147 -5.81 -5.86 -7.22
C PRO A 147 -5.72 -4.47 -6.59
N MET A 148 -4.84 -4.34 -5.60
CA MET A 148 -4.59 -3.06 -4.94
C MET A 148 -3.72 -2.16 -5.82
N PRO A 149 -4.14 -0.92 -6.11
CA PRO A 149 -3.30 0.08 -6.74
C PRO A 149 -2.69 1.04 -5.72
N ILE A 150 -1.57 1.67 -6.06
CA ILE A 150 -1.12 2.91 -5.41
C ILE A 150 -1.24 4.03 -6.44
N ASP A 151 -2.37 4.72 -6.42
CA ASP A 151 -2.76 5.76 -7.37
C ASP A 151 -3.44 6.95 -6.67
N HIS A 152 -3.93 7.90 -7.45
CA HIS A 152 -4.68 9.05 -6.94
C HIS A 152 -5.95 8.63 -6.18
N GLY A 153 -6.62 7.56 -6.63
CA GLY A 153 -7.78 6.99 -5.95
C GLY A 153 -7.43 6.45 -4.56
N THR A 154 -6.25 5.85 -4.41
CA THR A 154 -5.72 5.41 -3.12
C THR A 154 -5.58 6.59 -2.16
N ILE A 155 -4.96 7.70 -2.60
CA ILE A 155 -4.81 8.91 -1.78
C ILE A 155 -6.18 9.45 -1.34
N ALA A 156 -7.14 9.51 -2.26
CA ALA A 156 -8.49 9.98 -1.95
C ALA A 156 -9.20 9.09 -0.91
N ARG A 157 -9.09 7.76 -1.03
CA ARG A 157 -9.71 6.80 -0.10
C ARG A 157 -9.08 6.84 1.29
N LEU A 158 -7.75 7.02 1.39
CA LEU A 158 -7.07 7.21 2.68
C LEU A 158 -7.57 8.47 3.39
N LEU A 159 -7.77 9.56 2.65
CA LEU A 159 -8.32 10.80 3.17
C LEU A 159 -9.78 10.63 3.62
N ASP A 160 -10.62 9.92 2.87
CA ASP A 160 -12.00 9.61 3.27
C ASP A 160 -12.04 8.84 4.59
N PHE A 161 -11.15 7.84 4.74
CA PHE A 161 -11.06 7.08 5.98
C PHE A 161 -10.61 7.96 7.15
N SER A 162 -9.60 8.81 6.95
CA SER A 162 -9.11 9.74 7.96
C SER A 162 -10.15 10.76 8.41
N ASP A 163 -11.05 11.19 7.52
CA ASP A 163 -12.17 12.06 7.87
C ASP A 163 -13.23 11.33 8.71
N ALA A 164 -13.52 10.07 8.37
CA ALA A 164 -14.46 9.23 9.11
C ALA A 164 -13.92 8.81 10.50
N TYR A 165 -12.61 8.57 10.59
CA TYR A 165 -11.95 8.02 11.78
C TYR A 165 -10.65 8.77 12.12
N PRO A 166 -10.71 10.05 12.51
CA PRO A 166 -9.53 10.93 12.64
C PRO A 166 -8.57 10.54 13.78
N ARG A 167 -8.97 9.65 14.69
CA ARG A 167 -8.12 9.16 15.78
C ARG A 167 -7.12 8.09 15.35
N TRP A 168 -7.35 7.44 14.19
CA TRP A 168 -6.51 6.38 13.67
C TRP A 168 -5.64 6.89 12.52
N PHE A 169 -4.44 6.33 12.42
CA PHE A 169 -3.71 6.40 11.18
C PHE A 169 -4.28 5.38 10.19
N ILE A 170 -4.04 5.61 8.91
CA ILE A 170 -4.36 4.69 7.82
C ILE A 170 -3.23 4.71 6.80
N GLY A 171 -2.87 3.56 6.26
CA GLY A 171 -1.83 3.45 5.24
C GLY A 171 -2.07 2.28 4.30
N SER A 172 -1.38 2.30 3.18
CA SER A 172 -1.37 1.21 2.21
C SER A 172 -0.01 0.55 2.15
N ASN A 173 0.00 -0.75 1.93
CA ASN A 173 1.20 -1.44 1.49
C ASN A 173 1.54 -1.05 0.04
N ALA A 174 2.74 -1.40 -0.41
CA ALA A 174 3.12 -1.27 -1.81
C ALA A 174 2.25 -2.15 -2.72
N ASP A 175 2.01 -1.71 -3.93
CA ASP A 175 1.30 -2.46 -4.98
C ASP A 175 2.22 -3.37 -5.82
N LEU A 176 3.47 -3.52 -5.39
CA LEU A 176 4.46 -4.40 -6.03
C LEU A 176 4.83 -5.58 -5.11
N PRO A 177 5.10 -6.76 -5.68
CA PRO A 177 5.56 -7.91 -4.91
C PRO A 177 6.93 -7.61 -4.27
N ILE A 178 7.20 -8.27 -3.12
CA ILE A 178 8.49 -8.21 -2.40
C ILE A 178 8.76 -6.87 -1.67
N VAL A 179 8.01 -5.80 -1.95
CA VAL A 179 8.22 -4.46 -1.40
C VAL A 179 7.26 -4.16 -0.22
N GLY A 180 6.75 -5.16 0.46
CA GLY A 180 5.94 -5.04 1.67
C GLY A 180 4.49 -5.51 1.57
N GLY A 181 3.95 -5.77 0.37
CA GLY A 181 2.60 -6.29 0.18
C GLY A 181 2.57 -7.83 0.15
N SER A 182 1.75 -8.47 0.99
CA SER A 182 1.55 -9.92 0.96
C SER A 182 0.21 -10.36 0.36
N LEU A 183 -0.70 -9.42 0.10
CA LEU A 183 -2.05 -9.66 -0.42
C LEU A 183 -2.39 -8.65 -1.53
N LEU A 184 -1.60 -8.70 -2.62
CA LEU A 184 -1.71 -7.74 -3.73
C LEU A 184 -2.99 -7.90 -4.55
N GLY A 185 -3.61 -9.09 -4.51
CA GLY A 185 -4.81 -9.40 -5.28
C GLY A 185 -6.12 -8.80 -4.74
N HIS A 186 -6.11 -8.18 -3.57
CA HIS A 186 -7.29 -7.58 -2.98
C HIS A 186 -6.97 -6.20 -2.41
N ASP A 187 -7.63 -5.17 -2.90
CA ASP A 187 -7.44 -3.77 -2.50
C ASP A 187 -7.79 -3.57 -1.02
N HIS A 188 -6.79 -3.17 -0.24
CA HIS A 188 -6.93 -3.03 1.20
C HIS A 188 -5.92 -2.05 1.79
N PHE A 189 -6.29 -1.50 2.94
CA PHE A 189 -5.46 -0.63 3.77
C PHE A 189 -5.28 -1.24 5.16
N GLN A 190 -4.31 -0.74 5.90
CA GLN A 190 -4.09 -1.07 7.30
C GLN A 190 -4.01 0.22 8.12
N GLY A 191 -4.50 0.17 9.35
CA GLY A 191 -4.52 1.35 10.22
C GLY A 191 -4.59 0.99 11.69
N GLY A 192 -4.76 2.00 12.54
CA GLY A 192 -4.92 1.81 13.97
C GLY A 192 -4.50 2.98 14.83
N GLY A 193 -4.51 2.76 16.15
CA GLY A 193 -4.25 3.79 17.15
C GLY A 193 -2.77 3.98 17.52
N HIS A 194 -1.86 3.23 16.91
CA HIS A 194 -0.44 3.29 17.25
C HIS A 194 0.26 4.49 16.60
N ARG A 195 1.20 5.09 17.34
CA ARG A 195 2.06 6.16 16.81
C ARG A 195 3.48 5.62 16.63
N PHE A 196 3.82 5.33 15.39
CA PHE A 196 5.13 4.80 15.04
C PHE A 196 6.25 5.84 15.20
N PRO A 197 7.49 5.41 15.49
CA PRO A 197 8.66 6.31 15.54
C PRO A 197 8.83 7.17 14.30
N LEU A 198 8.54 6.63 13.10
CA LEU A 198 8.55 7.40 11.85
C LEU A 198 7.71 8.67 11.94
N MET A 199 6.51 8.61 12.51
CA MET A 199 5.60 9.77 12.62
C MET A 199 6.19 10.91 13.46
N ASN A 200 7.14 10.59 14.36
CA ASN A 200 7.85 11.55 15.20
C ASN A 200 9.22 11.96 14.64
N ALA A 201 9.65 11.33 13.54
CA ALA A 201 10.95 11.62 12.95
C ALA A 201 11.01 13.03 12.37
N PRO A 202 12.13 13.77 12.57
CA PRO A 202 12.24 15.16 12.12
C PRO A 202 12.45 15.25 10.60
N ILE A 203 12.05 16.39 10.03
CA ILE A 203 12.37 16.74 8.65
C ILE A 203 13.90 17.00 8.56
N ALA A 204 14.56 16.27 7.68
CA ALA A 204 15.99 16.48 7.38
C ALA A 204 16.19 17.59 6.37
N ARG A 205 15.29 17.72 5.40
CA ARG A 205 15.34 18.75 4.35
C ARG A 205 13.93 19.14 3.94
N ALA A 206 13.56 20.40 4.16
CA ALA A 206 12.32 20.96 3.65
C ALA A 206 12.48 21.37 2.17
N PHE A 207 11.37 21.32 1.43
CA PHE A 207 11.29 21.83 0.05
C PHE A 207 9.87 22.37 -0.21
N SER A 208 9.71 23.12 -1.29
CA SER A 208 8.42 23.65 -1.73
C SER A 208 7.96 22.94 -2.99
N ILE A 209 6.66 22.75 -3.14
CA ILE A 209 6.01 22.27 -4.36
C ILE A 209 5.40 23.48 -5.05
N GLU A 210 5.81 23.74 -6.29
CA GLU A 210 5.34 24.89 -7.07
C GLU A 210 3.81 24.91 -7.18
N GLY A 211 3.20 26.05 -6.82
CA GLY A 211 1.75 26.23 -6.78
C GLY A 211 1.04 25.59 -5.58
N LEU A 212 1.80 24.99 -4.65
CA LEU A 212 1.30 24.37 -3.41
C LEU A 212 2.10 24.83 -2.18
N GLU A 213 2.52 26.09 -2.15
CA GLU A 213 3.41 26.67 -1.12
C GLU A 213 2.80 26.62 0.29
N SER A 214 1.48 26.45 0.41
CA SER A 214 0.78 26.25 1.69
C SER A 214 0.85 24.81 2.22
N VAL A 215 1.35 23.86 1.44
CA VAL A 215 1.64 22.50 1.88
C VAL A 215 3.07 22.45 2.41
N GLU A 216 3.24 22.12 3.68
CA GLU A 216 4.56 21.84 4.22
C GLU A 216 5.06 20.52 3.64
N ALA A 217 6.24 20.53 2.99
CA ALA A 217 6.83 19.35 2.37
C ALA A 217 8.30 19.19 2.80
N GLY A 218 8.72 17.94 3.01
CA GLY A 218 10.09 17.67 3.38
C GLY A 218 10.48 16.21 3.35
N ILE A 219 11.78 15.98 3.26
CA ILE A 219 12.39 14.66 3.38
C ILE A 219 12.59 14.36 4.87
N VAL A 220 12.07 13.25 5.34
CA VAL A 220 12.17 12.81 6.74
C VAL A 220 13.54 12.20 7.00
N ARG A 221 14.11 12.45 8.18
CA ARG A 221 15.30 11.72 8.65
C ARG A 221 14.89 10.31 9.08
N TRP A 222 14.96 9.38 8.15
CA TRP A 222 14.56 7.98 8.35
C TRP A 222 15.47 7.04 7.55
N PRO A 223 15.63 5.76 7.92
CA PRO A 223 16.46 4.82 7.15
C PRO A 223 15.98 4.57 5.72
N ALA A 224 14.66 4.66 5.48
CA ALA A 224 14.08 4.61 4.14
C ALA A 224 13.86 6.03 3.59
N SER A 225 13.68 6.16 2.26
CA SER A 225 13.33 7.42 1.62
C SER A 225 11.88 7.77 1.92
N VAL A 226 11.64 8.87 2.64
CA VAL A 226 10.30 9.29 3.05
C VAL A 226 10.10 10.77 2.75
N VAL A 227 9.03 11.07 2.03
CA VAL A 227 8.51 12.42 1.83
C VAL A 227 7.32 12.63 2.75
N ARG A 228 7.42 13.64 3.65
CA ARG A 228 6.30 14.07 4.50
C ARG A 228 5.65 15.31 3.92
N LEU A 229 4.33 15.25 3.85
CA LEU A 229 3.45 16.34 3.44
C LEU A 229 2.51 16.68 4.59
N ARG A 230 2.24 17.99 4.83
CA ARG A 230 1.32 18.44 5.86
C ARG A 230 0.48 19.61 5.36
N SER A 231 -0.82 19.57 5.59
CA SER A 231 -1.75 20.64 5.26
C SER A 231 -3.05 20.53 6.05
N ARG A 232 -3.71 21.65 6.31
CA ARG A 232 -5.09 21.68 6.79
C ARG A 232 -6.10 21.47 5.67
N ASP A 233 -5.72 21.83 4.45
CA ASP A 233 -6.58 21.62 3.28
C ASP A 233 -6.34 20.22 2.69
N ARG A 234 -7.34 19.37 2.83
CA ARG A 234 -7.38 18.02 2.30
C ARG A 234 -7.05 17.94 0.80
N ARG A 235 -7.58 18.90 0.01
CA ARG A 235 -7.42 18.89 -1.46
C ARG A 235 -6.00 19.23 -1.85
N LEU A 236 -5.39 20.21 -1.17
CA LEU A 236 -4.01 20.57 -1.43
C LEU A 236 -3.05 19.46 -1.01
N LEU A 237 -3.34 18.76 0.11
CA LEU A 237 -2.55 17.59 0.50
C LEU A 237 -2.66 16.47 -0.54
N ALA A 238 -3.88 16.18 -1.01
CA ALA A 238 -4.11 15.16 -2.03
C ALA A 238 -3.35 15.48 -3.32
N GLU A 239 -3.44 16.73 -3.79
CA GLU A 239 -2.73 17.19 -4.99
C GLU A 239 -1.21 17.05 -4.82
N ALA A 240 -0.66 17.47 -3.66
CA ALA A 240 0.76 17.33 -3.39
C ALA A 240 1.21 15.88 -3.40
N ALA A 241 0.45 14.99 -2.74
CA ALA A 241 0.75 13.56 -2.72
C ALA A 241 0.70 12.93 -4.12
N CYS A 242 -0.32 13.25 -4.91
CA CYS A 242 -0.44 12.79 -6.30
C CYS A 242 0.74 13.25 -7.16
N ARG A 243 1.16 14.53 -7.06
CA ARG A 243 2.34 15.04 -7.79
C ARG A 243 3.63 14.30 -7.39
N VAL A 244 3.80 13.96 -6.12
CA VAL A 244 4.96 13.17 -5.68
C VAL A 244 4.91 11.77 -6.28
N LEU A 245 3.75 11.11 -6.27
CA LEU A 245 3.57 9.79 -6.88
C LEU A 245 3.84 9.81 -8.38
N ASP A 246 3.28 10.79 -9.11
CA ASP A 246 3.43 10.92 -10.55
C ASP A 246 4.89 11.19 -10.94
N ALA A 247 5.62 11.94 -10.11
CA ALA A 247 7.05 12.19 -10.33
C ALA A 247 7.90 10.95 -10.00
N TRP A 248 7.55 10.21 -8.94
CA TRP A 248 8.30 9.05 -8.48
C TRP A 248 8.15 7.82 -9.38
N ARG A 249 6.94 7.52 -9.83
CA ARG A 249 6.65 6.33 -10.64
C ARG A 249 7.56 6.15 -11.85
N PRO A 250 7.82 7.17 -12.70
CA PRO A 250 8.72 7.07 -13.84
C PRO A 250 10.18 7.44 -13.53
N PHE A 251 10.51 7.79 -12.28
CA PHE A 251 11.83 8.33 -11.92
C PHE A 251 12.91 7.26 -11.98
N SER A 252 13.98 7.53 -12.72
CA SER A 252 15.18 6.70 -12.75
C SER A 252 16.40 7.56 -12.46
N PHE A 253 17.35 7.00 -11.70
CA PHE A 253 18.61 7.65 -11.39
C PHE A 253 19.73 6.59 -11.38
N GLU A 254 20.36 6.42 -12.54
CA GLU A 254 21.32 5.34 -12.79
C GLU A 254 22.54 5.37 -11.86
N GLU A 255 23.00 6.56 -11.46
CA GLU A 255 24.12 6.73 -10.53
C GLU A 255 23.88 6.10 -9.17
N CYS A 256 22.61 5.97 -8.77
CA CYS A 256 22.16 5.32 -7.54
C CYS A 256 21.49 3.95 -7.79
N ASP A 257 21.60 3.42 -9.00
CA ASP A 257 20.95 2.15 -9.43
C ASP A 257 19.43 2.15 -9.23
N ILE A 258 18.80 3.32 -9.33
CA ILE A 258 17.34 3.48 -9.29
C ILE A 258 16.83 3.40 -10.72
N ARG A 259 16.01 2.38 -11.00
CA ARG A 259 15.37 2.16 -12.30
C ARG A 259 13.87 2.07 -12.09
N ALA A 260 13.11 2.94 -12.76
CA ALA A 260 11.65 2.92 -12.68
C ALA A 260 11.06 1.65 -13.30
N PHE A 261 11.68 1.16 -14.36
CA PHE A 261 11.22 0.00 -15.12
C PHE A 261 12.39 -0.88 -15.59
N SER A 262 12.15 -2.17 -15.71
CA SER A 262 12.97 -3.08 -16.49
C SER A 262 12.15 -3.77 -17.56
N LEU A 263 12.82 -4.20 -18.64
CA LEU A 263 12.24 -5.00 -19.69
C LEU A 263 12.56 -6.47 -19.40
N VAL A 264 11.54 -7.29 -19.16
CA VAL A 264 11.72 -8.71 -18.85
C VAL A 264 11.13 -9.54 -20.00
N GLN A 265 11.91 -10.46 -20.54
CA GLN A 265 11.44 -11.42 -21.54
C GLN A 265 10.59 -12.51 -20.88
N ASP A 266 9.75 -13.21 -21.66
CA ASP A 266 8.86 -14.25 -21.13
C ASP A 266 9.61 -15.44 -20.49
N ASP A 267 10.92 -15.57 -20.74
CA ASP A 267 11.79 -16.56 -20.08
C ASP A 267 12.38 -16.08 -18.75
N GLY A 268 11.97 -14.90 -18.27
CA GLY A 268 12.41 -14.31 -17.00
C GLY A 268 13.79 -13.62 -17.07
N ARG A 269 14.40 -13.49 -18.23
CA ARG A 269 15.68 -12.78 -18.41
C ARG A 269 15.45 -11.30 -18.69
N GLU A 270 16.34 -10.44 -18.19
CA GLU A 270 16.35 -9.03 -18.59
C GLU A 270 16.54 -8.92 -20.11
N GLY A 271 15.56 -8.28 -20.78
CA GLY A 271 15.59 -8.10 -22.22
C GLY A 271 16.57 -7.00 -22.63
N ALA A 272 17.58 -7.33 -23.41
CA ALA A 272 18.37 -6.34 -24.12
C ALA A 272 17.62 -5.94 -25.40
N VAL A 273 17.42 -4.63 -25.61
CA VAL A 273 16.98 -4.11 -26.92
C VAL A 273 18.14 -4.30 -27.87
N SER A 274 17.94 -5.06 -28.96
CA SER A 274 18.98 -5.20 -29.98
C SER A 274 19.30 -3.84 -30.62
N ALA A 275 20.50 -3.67 -31.14
CA ALA A 275 20.92 -2.45 -31.84
C ALA A 275 20.01 -2.08 -33.05
N SER A 276 19.16 -3.01 -33.50
CA SER A 276 18.14 -2.77 -34.52
C SER A 276 16.77 -2.35 -33.99
N GLY A 277 16.60 -2.25 -32.66
CA GLY A 277 15.32 -1.88 -32.02
C GLY A 277 14.28 -3.01 -32.03
N ALA A 278 14.59 -4.20 -32.52
CA ALA A 278 13.69 -5.33 -32.53
C ALA A 278 13.84 -6.15 -31.24
N LEU A 279 12.73 -6.45 -30.56
CA LEU A 279 12.67 -7.41 -29.45
C LEU A 279 12.71 -8.83 -30.01
N ALA A 280 13.60 -9.65 -29.49
CA ALA A 280 13.76 -11.03 -29.96
C ALA A 280 12.61 -11.96 -29.50
N SER A 281 11.80 -11.51 -28.52
CA SER A 281 10.64 -12.23 -27.94
C SER A 281 9.66 -11.24 -27.35
N PRO A 282 8.40 -11.61 -27.08
CA PRO A 282 7.49 -10.80 -26.29
C PRO A 282 8.15 -10.43 -24.97
N ALA A 283 8.20 -9.13 -24.67
CA ALA A 283 8.78 -8.62 -23.46
C ALA A 283 7.77 -7.72 -22.76
N ARG A 284 7.76 -7.74 -21.42
CA ARG A 284 6.90 -6.91 -20.59
C ARG A 284 7.72 -5.89 -19.81
N PHE A 285 7.19 -4.71 -19.63
CA PHE A 285 7.73 -3.76 -18.67
C PHE A 285 7.34 -4.17 -17.25
N VAL A 286 8.33 -4.26 -16.37
CA VAL A 286 8.13 -4.47 -14.95
C VAL A 286 8.46 -3.16 -14.25
N GLN A 287 7.49 -2.63 -13.49
CA GLN A 287 7.67 -1.43 -12.69
C GLN A 287 8.38 -1.77 -11.39
N HIS A 288 9.28 -0.88 -10.94
CA HIS A 288 10.03 -1.04 -9.69
C HIS A 288 9.69 0.02 -8.65
N ASN A 289 9.35 1.24 -9.08
CA ASN A 289 9.01 2.30 -8.15
C ASN A 289 7.56 2.17 -7.68
N THR A 290 7.38 2.20 -6.38
CA THR A 290 6.10 2.22 -5.70
C THR A 290 6.19 3.13 -4.48
N ALA A 291 5.10 3.32 -3.75
CA ALA A 291 5.08 4.02 -2.48
C ALA A 291 4.18 3.33 -1.47
N ASN A 292 4.49 3.53 -0.18
CA ASN A 292 3.62 3.16 0.92
C ASN A 292 3.11 4.47 1.57
N PRO A 293 1.91 4.96 1.22
CA PRO A 293 1.33 6.13 1.85
C PRO A 293 0.85 5.80 3.26
N ILE A 294 1.16 6.68 4.23
CA ILE A 294 0.70 6.60 5.61
C ILE A 294 0.13 7.96 5.99
N LEU A 295 -1.13 8.00 6.37
CA LEU A 295 -1.88 9.22 6.69
C LEU A 295 -2.35 9.19 8.14
N TRP A 296 -2.18 10.31 8.86
CA TRP A 296 -2.76 10.53 10.20
C TRP A 296 -3.15 11.99 10.41
N ARG A 297 -3.80 12.25 11.53
CA ARG A 297 -4.17 13.62 11.93
C ARG A 297 -3.28 14.13 13.07
N GLU A 298 -2.90 15.40 12.99
CA GLU A 298 -2.30 16.16 14.09
C GLU A 298 -3.14 17.42 14.35
N GLY A 299 -4.09 17.30 15.26
CA GLY A 299 -5.13 18.32 15.43
C GLY A 299 -5.97 18.44 14.16
N ASP A 300 -5.98 19.65 13.56
CA ASP A 300 -6.69 19.92 12.30
C ASP A 300 -5.89 19.57 11.05
N ASP A 301 -4.60 19.28 11.20
CA ASP A 301 -3.73 19.00 10.06
C ASP A 301 -3.83 17.53 9.61
N TYR A 302 -3.85 17.32 8.33
CA TYR A 302 -3.53 16.03 7.71
C TYR A 302 -2.02 15.95 7.54
N VAL A 303 -1.44 14.83 7.93
CA VAL A 303 -0.02 14.55 7.74
C VAL A 303 0.10 13.23 6.97
N MET A 304 0.79 13.26 5.85
CA MET A 304 1.01 12.09 5.01
C MET A 304 2.50 11.86 4.79
N ASP A 305 2.95 10.65 5.10
CA ASP A 305 4.26 10.13 4.70
C ASP A 305 4.09 9.26 3.46
N LEU A 306 4.90 9.51 2.45
CA LEU A 306 5.08 8.66 1.29
C LEU A 306 6.44 7.98 1.43
N VAL A 307 6.46 6.69 1.79
CA VAL A 307 7.68 5.87 1.82
C VAL A 307 7.91 5.36 0.41
N LEU A 308 9.04 5.78 -0.21
CA LEU A 308 9.37 5.57 -1.62
C LEU A 308 10.35 4.43 -1.80
#